data_d635ac2d6cb1ff72fa9adbb2e0a509fc
#
_entry.id   d635ac2d6cb1ff72fa9adbb2e0a509fc
#
_cell.length_a   1.000
_cell.length_b   1.000
_cell.length_c   1.000
_cell.angle_alpha   90.00
_cell.angle_beta   90.00
_cell.angle_gamma   90.00
#
_symmetry.space_group_name_H-M   'P 1'
#
loop_
_entity.id
_entity.type
_entity.pdbx_description
1 polymer ?
#
loop_
_entity_poly.entity_id
_entity_poly.type
_entity_poly.pdbx_seq_one_letter_code
_entity_poly.pdbx_strand_id
1 'polypeptide(L)'
;PQLSVTQELFEIDRRRITSAGGTASIDLMLDLIAQAHGPQLAIQVSEQFVLGRIRPRKDHQRMEVATRYGISNKKLVQVIGEMEQHSEPPLTTLQLAESIKVTRRQLERLFRLHLNDTPSNFYLRLRLEKARQLLRQTDMSVLEVSIACGFESPSYFTRSYRARFARCPREDRRTAQA
;
A
#
# COMPACT_ATOMS: atom_id res chain seq x y z
N PRO A 1 -21.11 8.48 12.33
CA PRO A 1 -19.83 8.11 12.92
C PRO A 1 -18.78 8.03 11.80
N GLN A 2 -17.74 8.85 11.92
CA GLN A 2 -16.61 8.76 10.99
C GLN A 2 -15.82 7.49 11.30
N LEU A 3 -15.74 6.58 10.33
CA LEU A 3 -14.89 5.40 10.42
C LEU A 3 -13.45 5.84 10.10
N SER A 4 -12.53 5.58 11.01
CA SER A 4 -11.10 5.74 10.77
C SER A 4 -10.55 4.41 10.21
N VAL A 5 -10.07 4.43 8.98
CA VAL A 5 -9.43 3.27 8.35
C VAL A 5 -7.92 3.37 8.59
N THR A 6 -7.32 2.34 9.18
CA THR A 6 -5.88 2.27 9.45
C THR A 6 -5.19 1.30 8.48
N GLN A 7 -3.85 1.34 8.43
CA GLN A 7 -3.04 0.38 7.69
C GLN A 7 -2.47 -0.74 8.59
N GLU A 8 -2.96 -0.83 9.82
CA GLU A 8 -2.53 -1.85 10.77
C GLU A 8 -3.11 -3.23 10.40
N LEU A 9 -2.48 -4.31 10.85
CA LEU A 9 -2.95 -5.67 10.59
C LEU A 9 -4.32 -5.94 11.19
N PHE A 10 -4.57 -5.41 12.37
CA PHE A 10 -5.85 -5.49 13.07
C PHE A 10 -6.02 -4.30 14.03
N GLU A 11 -7.27 -4.00 14.33
CA GLU A 11 -7.66 -2.96 15.27
C GLU A 11 -8.52 -3.53 16.38
N ILE A 12 -8.23 -3.13 17.61
CA ILE A 12 -9.02 -3.43 18.80
C ILE A 12 -9.55 -2.13 19.34
N ASP A 13 -10.86 -1.87 19.15
CA ASP A 13 -11.55 -0.72 19.69
C ASP A 13 -12.64 -1.18 20.67
N ARG A 14 -12.33 -1.13 21.96
CA ARG A 14 -13.22 -1.55 23.05
C ARG A 14 -13.74 -2.99 22.86
N ARG A 15 -14.98 -3.13 22.36
CA ARG A 15 -15.65 -4.42 22.11
C ARG A 15 -15.65 -4.84 20.64
N ARG A 16 -15.05 -4.04 19.77
CA ARG A 16 -14.99 -4.32 18.34
C ARG A 16 -13.56 -4.63 17.93
N ILE A 17 -13.43 -5.71 17.23
CA ILE A 17 -12.15 -6.16 16.71
C ILE A 17 -12.30 -6.32 15.19
N THR A 18 -11.39 -5.71 14.45
CA THR A 18 -11.36 -5.79 12.99
C THR A 18 -9.96 -6.21 12.54
N SER A 19 -9.90 -6.95 11.47
CA SER A 19 -8.67 -7.48 10.88
C SER A 19 -8.60 -7.10 9.41
N ALA A 20 -7.38 -6.93 8.89
CA ALA A 20 -7.12 -6.73 7.46
C ALA A 20 -7.45 -7.98 6.61
N GLY A 21 -7.77 -9.10 7.24
CA GLY A 21 -8.06 -10.37 6.59
C GLY A 21 -6.82 -11.21 6.31
N GLY A 22 -7.02 -12.37 5.67
CA GLY A 22 -5.94 -13.31 5.41
C GLY A 22 -5.23 -13.75 6.69
N THR A 23 -3.90 -13.80 6.65
CA THR A 23 -3.07 -14.20 7.81
C THR A 23 -3.09 -13.19 8.96
N ALA A 24 -3.54 -11.96 8.76
CA ALA A 24 -3.68 -10.97 9.84
C ALA A 24 -4.69 -11.40 10.91
N SER A 25 -5.67 -12.24 10.55
CA SER A 25 -6.60 -12.82 11.51
C SER A 25 -5.92 -13.84 12.44
N ILE A 26 -4.89 -14.52 11.97
CA ILE A 26 -4.07 -15.42 12.81
C ILE A 26 -3.25 -14.58 13.79
N ASP A 27 -2.60 -13.51 13.32
CA ASP A 27 -1.83 -12.60 14.18
C ASP A 27 -2.71 -11.98 15.26
N LEU A 28 -3.94 -11.57 14.92
CA LEU A 28 -4.93 -11.10 15.88
C LEU A 28 -5.25 -12.16 16.94
N MET A 29 -5.53 -13.40 16.54
CA MET A 29 -5.84 -14.48 17.50
C MET A 29 -4.66 -14.79 18.41
N LEU A 30 -3.43 -14.78 17.88
CA LEU A 30 -2.23 -14.97 18.67
C LEU A 30 -2.00 -13.83 19.67
N ASP A 31 -2.32 -12.57 19.29
CA ASP A 31 -2.27 -11.43 20.19
C ASP A 31 -3.29 -11.58 21.34
N LEU A 32 -4.53 -11.97 21.04
CA LEU A 32 -5.55 -12.24 22.07
C LEU A 32 -5.16 -13.39 23.01
N ILE A 33 -4.59 -14.46 22.48
CA ILE A 33 -4.07 -15.59 23.29
C ILE A 33 -2.93 -15.10 24.19
N ALA A 34 -2.00 -14.28 23.67
CA ALA A 34 -0.91 -13.74 24.46
C ALA A 34 -1.40 -12.85 25.59
N GLN A 35 -2.44 -12.04 25.36
CA GLN A 35 -3.05 -11.18 26.39
C GLN A 35 -3.80 -11.98 27.46
N ALA A 36 -4.52 -13.04 27.08
CA ALA A 36 -5.34 -13.83 27.99
C ALA A 36 -4.56 -14.90 28.75
N HIS A 37 -3.57 -15.51 28.12
CA HIS A 37 -2.89 -16.72 28.62
C HIS A 37 -1.37 -16.62 28.63
N GLY A 38 -0.82 -15.48 28.25
CA GLY A 38 0.61 -15.22 28.23
C GLY A 38 1.27 -15.56 26.87
N PRO A 39 2.46 -14.97 26.63
CA PRO A 39 3.13 -15.06 25.32
C PRO A 39 3.63 -16.46 24.98
N GLN A 40 3.91 -17.29 25.98
CA GLN A 40 4.41 -18.66 25.75
C GLN A 40 3.39 -19.53 25.03
N LEU A 41 2.12 -19.46 25.41
CA LEU A 41 1.06 -20.21 24.74
C LEU A 41 0.86 -19.71 23.29
N ALA A 42 0.91 -18.41 23.06
CA ALA A 42 0.82 -17.85 21.72
C ALA A 42 1.97 -18.34 20.81
N ILE A 43 3.19 -18.44 21.34
CA ILE A 43 4.34 -18.99 20.61
C ILE A 43 4.08 -20.46 20.25
N GLN A 44 3.70 -21.29 21.23
CA GLN A 44 3.39 -22.71 20.98
C GLN A 44 2.31 -22.90 19.91
N VAL A 45 1.23 -22.09 19.96
CA VAL A 45 0.18 -22.12 18.96
C VAL A 45 0.72 -21.68 17.60
N SER A 46 1.58 -20.64 17.53
CA SER A 46 2.17 -20.18 16.28
C SER A 46 3.04 -21.23 15.60
N GLU A 47 3.76 -22.04 16.40
CA GLU A 47 4.56 -23.15 15.90
C GLU A 47 3.72 -24.24 15.24
N GLN A 48 2.51 -24.51 15.75
CA GLN A 48 1.57 -25.46 15.11
C GLN A 48 1.10 -24.98 13.72
N PHE A 49 1.04 -23.68 13.51
CA PHE A 49 0.73 -23.08 12.19
C PHE A 49 1.96 -22.92 11.29
N VAL A 50 3.14 -23.36 11.73
CA VAL A 50 4.43 -23.21 11.01
C VAL A 50 4.69 -21.74 10.65
N LEU A 51 4.32 -20.81 11.54
CA LEU A 51 4.53 -19.39 11.33
C LEU A 51 5.98 -19.03 11.68
N GLY A 52 6.68 -18.38 10.77
CA GLY A 52 8.06 -17.96 10.98
C GLY A 52 8.21 -16.82 12.00
N ARG A 53 7.14 -16.05 12.24
CA ARG A 53 7.04 -15.03 13.30
C ARG A 53 5.60 -14.62 13.55
N ILE A 54 5.31 -14.16 14.75
CA ILE A 54 4.08 -13.45 15.11
C ILE A 54 4.29 -11.98 14.77
N ARG A 55 3.42 -11.41 13.93
CA ARG A 55 3.49 -10.00 13.55
C ARG A 55 2.74 -9.14 14.57
N PRO A 56 3.34 -8.05 15.08
CA PRO A 56 2.64 -7.15 15.98
C PRO A 56 1.53 -6.38 15.24
N ARG A 57 0.53 -5.91 15.97
CA ARG A 57 -0.62 -5.14 15.46
C ARG A 57 -0.21 -4.04 14.47
N LYS A 58 0.83 -3.28 14.82
CA LYS A 58 1.35 -2.15 14.03
C LYS A 58 2.21 -2.55 12.83
N ASP A 59 2.36 -3.84 12.57
CA ASP A 59 3.08 -4.28 11.38
C ASP A 59 2.28 -3.92 10.12
N HIS A 60 2.97 -3.70 9.02
CA HIS A 60 2.32 -3.26 7.80
C HIS A 60 1.55 -4.40 7.12
N GLN A 61 0.35 -4.11 6.63
CA GLN A 61 -0.45 -5.05 5.81
C GLN A 61 0.27 -5.49 4.54
N ARG A 62 1.15 -4.66 4.01
CA ARG A 62 1.99 -4.97 2.85
C ARG A 62 3.41 -5.29 3.28
N MET A 63 4.05 -6.18 2.53
CA MET A 63 5.49 -6.40 2.69
C MET A 63 6.23 -5.06 2.62
N GLU A 64 7.25 -4.90 3.45
CA GLU A 64 8.10 -3.71 3.43
C GLU A 64 8.57 -3.38 2.00
N VAL A 65 8.65 -2.09 1.69
CA VAL A 65 9.09 -1.57 0.38
C VAL A 65 10.42 -2.22 -0.05
N ALA A 66 11.37 -2.35 0.88
CA ALA A 66 12.66 -2.99 0.62
C ALA A 66 12.51 -4.40 0.05
N THR A 67 11.70 -5.24 0.68
CA THR A 67 11.47 -6.62 0.27
C THR A 67 10.64 -6.70 -1.02
N ARG A 68 9.60 -5.87 -1.14
CA ARG A 68 8.67 -5.89 -2.29
C ARG A 68 9.35 -5.55 -3.60
N TYR A 69 10.32 -4.63 -3.57
CA TYR A 69 11.03 -4.16 -4.76
C TYR A 69 12.48 -4.66 -4.85
N GLY A 70 12.94 -5.48 -3.88
CA GLY A 70 14.32 -5.98 -3.85
C GLY A 70 15.35 -4.87 -3.65
N ILE A 71 15.04 -3.84 -2.86
CA ILE A 71 15.85 -2.63 -2.72
C ILE A 71 16.49 -2.59 -1.34
N SER A 72 17.82 -2.42 -1.29
CA SER A 72 18.56 -2.22 -0.03
C SER A 72 18.89 -0.74 0.26
N ASN A 73 18.71 0.16 -0.70
CA ASN A 73 19.01 1.58 -0.53
C ASN A 73 17.96 2.28 0.35
N LYS A 74 18.35 2.68 1.57
CA LYS A 74 17.45 3.30 2.56
C LYS A 74 16.73 4.54 2.06
N LYS A 75 17.41 5.41 1.30
CA LYS A 75 16.81 6.62 0.73
C LYS A 75 15.72 6.28 -0.29
N LEU A 76 15.96 5.27 -1.13
CA LEU A 76 14.97 4.82 -2.11
C LEU A 76 13.77 4.16 -1.44
N VAL A 77 13.99 3.37 -0.39
CA VAL A 77 12.92 2.78 0.42
C VAL A 77 12.06 3.88 1.05
N GLN A 78 12.68 4.89 1.65
CA GLN A 78 11.97 6.01 2.26
C GLN A 78 11.11 6.76 1.24
N VAL A 79 11.66 7.16 0.10
CA VAL A 79 10.93 7.95 -0.90
C VAL A 79 9.78 7.16 -1.52
N ILE A 80 9.93 5.85 -1.72
CA ILE A 80 8.82 5.00 -2.19
C ILE A 80 7.73 4.91 -1.13
N GLY A 81 8.08 4.81 0.16
CA GLY A 81 7.11 4.86 1.26
C GLY A 81 6.30 6.17 1.24
N GLU A 82 6.95 7.31 1.03
CA GLU A 82 6.27 8.60 0.89
C GLU A 82 5.35 8.66 -0.34
N MET A 83 5.78 8.11 -1.48
CA MET A 83 4.92 8.01 -2.65
C MET A 83 3.65 7.17 -2.40
N GLU A 84 3.75 6.09 -1.61
CA GLU A 84 2.62 5.24 -1.26
C GLU A 84 1.63 5.94 -0.31
N GLN A 85 2.14 6.76 0.60
CA GLN A 85 1.33 7.51 1.56
C GLN A 85 0.63 8.73 0.93
N HIS A 86 1.26 9.40 -0.03
CA HIS A 86 0.79 10.64 -0.64
C HIS A 86 0.24 10.40 -2.05
N SER A 87 -0.93 9.76 -2.15
CA SER A 87 -1.59 9.59 -3.45
C SER A 87 -2.42 10.80 -3.85
N GLU A 88 -2.95 11.54 -2.87
CA GLU A 88 -3.75 12.76 -3.04
C GLU A 88 -3.47 13.73 -1.87
N PRO A 89 -2.91 14.93 -2.15
CA PRO A 89 -2.24 15.30 -3.42
C PRO A 89 -0.90 14.56 -3.60
N PRO A 90 -0.53 14.21 -4.84
CA PRO A 90 0.76 13.59 -5.09
C PRO A 90 1.89 14.59 -4.90
N LEU A 91 2.99 14.13 -4.29
CA LEU A 91 4.19 14.93 -4.14
C LEU A 91 4.89 15.14 -5.48
N THR A 92 5.44 16.33 -5.68
CA THR A 92 6.30 16.62 -6.83
C THR A 92 7.64 15.90 -6.71
N THR A 93 8.33 15.70 -7.84
CA THR A 93 9.68 15.10 -7.83
C THR A 93 10.68 15.93 -7.01
N LEU A 94 10.47 17.25 -6.91
CA LEU A 94 11.30 18.14 -6.09
C LEU A 94 11.06 17.85 -4.60
N GLN A 95 9.81 17.85 -4.15
CA GLN A 95 9.45 17.52 -2.76
C GLN A 95 9.96 16.13 -2.35
N LEU A 96 9.83 15.13 -3.22
CA LEU A 96 10.39 13.79 -2.98
C LEU A 96 11.92 13.77 -2.87
N ALA A 97 12.62 14.60 -3.63
CA ALA A 97 14.08 14.71 -3.53
C ALA A 97 14.49 15.42 -2.24
N GLU A 98 13.76 16.47 -1.85
CA GLU A 98 13.97 17.24 -0.61
C GLU A 98 13.76 16.37 0.63
N SER A 99 12.73 15.53 0.66
CA SER A 99 12.40 14.68 1.83
C SER A 99 13.53 13.72 2.19
N ILE A 100 14.28 13.24 1.20
CA ILE A 100 15.45 12.37 1.43
C ILE A 100 16.80 13.12 1.33
N LYS A 101 16.78 14.46 1.30
CA LYS A 101 17.95 15.34 1.24
C LYS A 101 18.89 14.98 0.08
N VAL A 102 18.36 14.98 -1.14
CA VAL A 102 19.13 14.79 -2.39
C VAL A 102 18.66 15.78 -3.46
N THR A 103 19.47 15.97 -4.49
CA THR A 103 19.04 16.71 -5.68
C THR A 103 18.09 15.87 -6.53
N ARG A 104 17.23 16.50 -7.34
CA ARG A 104 16.39 15.84 -8.33
C ARG A 104 17.18 14.87 -9.23
N ARG A 105 18.35 15.29 -9.70
CA ARG A 105 19.22 14.44 -10.54
C ARG A 105 19.72 13.19 -9.80
N GLN A 106 20.03 13.32 -8.51
CA GLN A 106 20.41 12.17 -7.67
C GLN A 106 19.23 11.21 -7.47
N LEU A 107 18.01 11.73 -7.25
CA LEU A 107 16.80 10.92 -7.15
C LEU A 107 16.54 10.15 -8.44
N GLU A 108 16.59 10.81 -9.59
CA GLU A 108 16.43 10.18 -10.91
C GLU A 108 17.49 9.08 -11.14
N ARG A 109 18.75 9.32 -10.72
CA ARG A 109 19.82 8.31 -10.80
C ARG A 109 19.56 7.11 -9.90
N LEU A 110 19.04 7.31 -8.69
CA LEU A 110 18.68 6.21 -7.78
C LEU A 110 17.58 5.33 -8.38
N PHE A 111 16.52 5.93 -8.91
CA PHE A 111 15.45 5.16 -9.56
C PHE A 111 15.94 4.40 -10.79
N ARG A 112 16.77 5.04 -11.62
CA ARG A 112 17.36 4.39 -12.80
C ARG A 112 18.24 3.20 -12.42
N LEU A 113 19.11 3.38 -11.42
CA LEU A 113 20.08 2.37 -11.00
C LEU A 113 19.42 1.14 -10.38
N HIS A 114 18.43 1.34 -9.50
CA HIS A 114 17.86 0.26 -8.70
C HIS A 114 16.56 -0.32 -9.26
N LEU A 115 15.80 0.46 -10.05
CA LEU A 115 14.48 0.08 -10.53
C LEU A 115 14.35 0.13 -12.05
N ASN A 116 15.39 0.57 -12.75
CA ASN A 116 15.37 0.81 -14.20
C ASN A 116 14.17 1.67 -14.66
N ASP A 117 13.81 2.67 -13.84
CA ASP A 117 12.62 3.50 -14.02
C ASP A 117 12.94 4.97 -13.70
N THR A 118 11.97 5.86 -13.89
CA THR A 118 12.02 7.25 -13.41
C THR A 118 11.11 7.44 -12.20
N PRO A 119 11.39 8.40 -11.28
CA PRO A 119 10.51 8.69 -10.15
C PRO A 119 9.06 8.96 -10.57
N SER A 120 8.87 9.78 -11.61
CA SER A 120 7.54 10.16 -12.10
C SER A 120 6.76 8.96 -12.67
N ASN A 121 7.41 8.10 -13.46
CA ASN A 121 6.78 6.93 -14.04
C ASN A 121 6.47 5.87 -12.98
N PHE A 122 7.38 5.65 -12.05
CA PHE A 122 7.16 4.77 -10.91
C PHE A 122 5.97 5.24 -10.06
N TYR A 123 5.89 6.52 -9.76
CA TYR A 123 4.81 7.10 -8.98
C TYR A 123 3.46 7.03 -9.70
N LEU A 124 3.45 7.32 -11.01
CA LEU A 124 2.27 7.13 -11.84
C LEU A 124 1.76 5.69 -11.75
N ARG A 125 2.67 4.71 -11.85
CA ARG A 125 2.33 3.29 -11.74
C ARG A 125 1.73 2.93 -10.39
N LEU A 126 2.27 3.42 -9.27
CA LEU A 126 1.71 3.21 -7.94
C LEU A 126 0.27 3.75 -7.84
N ARG A 127 0.03 4.96 -8.33
CA ARG A 127 -1.30 5.59 -8.31
C ARG A 127 -2.30 4.84 -9.19
N LEU A 128 -1.88 4.32 -10.34
CA LEU A 128 -2.73 3.49 -11.21
C LEU A 128 -3.05 2.13 -10.57
N GLU A 129 -2.11 1.48 -9.90
CA GLU A 129 -2.37 0.23 -9.15
C GLU A 129 -3.35 0.46 -8.01
N LYS A 130 -3.21 1.56 -7.26
CA LYS A 130 -4.20 1.98 -6.25
C LYS A 130 -5.57 2.21 -6.86
N ALA A 131 -5.63 2.91 -7.99
CA ALA A 131 -6.89 3.15 -8.71
C ALA A 131 -7.56 1.83 -9.12
N ARG A 132 -6.79 0.86 -9.60
CA ARG A 132 -7.30 -0.46 -9.96
C ARG A 132 -7.89 -1.20 -8.76
N GLN A 133 -7.24 -1.13 -7.61
CA GLN A 133 -7.77 -1.71 -6.37
C GLN A 133 -9.11 -1.06 -5.97
N LEU A 134 -9.17 0.29 -5.96
CA LEU A 134 -10.40 1.01 -5.63
C LEU A 134 -11.55 0.69 -6.60
N LEU A 135 -11.26 0.62 -7.90
CA LEU A 135 -12.26 0.25 -8.91
C LEU A 135 -12.86 -1.15 -8.69
N ARG A 136 -12.07 -2.08 -8.15
CA ARG A 136 -12.47 -3.48 -7.95
C ARG A 136 -13.08 -3.76 -6.59
N GLN A 137 -12.72 -2.96 -5.58
CA GLN A 137 -13.07 -3.23 -4.18
C GLN A 137 -14.10 -2.26 -3.61
N THR A 138 -14.44 -1.19 -4.34
CA THR A 138 -15.37 -0.16 -3.86
C THR A 138 -16.40 0.23 -4.92
N ASP A 139 -17.48 0.87 -4.48
CA ASP A 139 -18.53 1.42 -5.36
C ASP A 139 -18.22 2.86 -5.84
N MET A 140 -17.03 3.40 -5.54
CA MET A 140 -16.61 4.74 -5.98
C MET A 140 -16.73 4.87 -7.50
N SER A 141 -17.26 5.97 -7.99
CA SER A 141 -17.29 6.26 -9.43
C SER A 141 -15.88 6.34 -10.03
N VAL A 142 -15.74 6.19 -11.34
CA VAL A 142 -14.43 6.33 -12.02
C VAL A 142 -13.82 7.71 -11.78
N LEU A 143 -14.67 8.75 -11.67
CA LEU A 143 -14.23 10.11 -11.37
C LEU A 143 -13.69 10.22 -9.94
N GLU A 144 -14.43 9.72 -8.95
CA GLU A 144 -13.99 9.71 -7.54
C GLU A 144 -12.67 8.94 -7.38
N VAL A 145 -12.53 7.77 -8.02
CA VAL A 145 -11.28 7.02 -8.02
C VAL A 145 -10.13 7.81 -8.65
N SER A 146 -10.38 8.53 -9.76
CA SER A 146 -9.34 9.35 -10.39
C SER A 146 -8.87 10.46 -9.46
N ILE A 147 -9.78 11.12 -8.75
CA ILE A 147 -9.45 12.16 -7.76
C ILE A 147 -8.70 11.55 -6.57
N ALA A 148 -9.22 10.50 -5.96
CA ALA A 148 -8.61 9.81 -4.82
C ALA A 148 -7.20 9.25 -5.10
N CYS A 149 -6.84 9.12 -6.39
CA CYS A 149 -5.50 8.77 -6.83
C CYS A 149 -4.71 9.98 -7.35
N GLY A 150 -5.19 11.22 -7.10
CA GLY A 150 -4.49 12.46 -7.39
C GLY A 150 -4.39 12.80 -8.88
N PHE A 151 -5.34 12.37 -9.71
CA PHE A 151 -5.40 12.76 -11.11
C PHE A 151 -6.29 13.99 -11.27
N GLU A 152 -5.72 15.11 -11.70
CA GLU A 152 -6.44 16.36 -11.99
C GLU A 152 -7.29 16.25 -13.25
N SER A 153 -6.87 15.42 -14.22
CA SER A 153 -7.56 15.24 -15.50
C SER A 153 -8.08 13.81 -15.66
N PRO A 154 -9.42 13.63 -15.72
CA PRO A 154 -10.03 12.31 -15.98
C PRO A 154 -9.60 11.71 -17.33
N SER A 155 -9.37 12.56 -18.33
CA SER A 155 -8.88 12.12 -19.65
C SER A 155 -7.45 11.60 -19.59
N TYR A 156 -6.57 12.26 -18.83
CA TYR A 156 -5.20 11.78 -18.59
C TYR A 156 -5.21 10.48 -17.79
N PHE A 157 -6.06 10.40 -16.76
CA PHE A 157 -6.26 9.15 -15.98
C PHE A 157 -6.65 7.98 -16.88
N THR A 158 -7.73 8.15 -17.66
CA THR A 158 -8.24 7.07 -18.53
C THR A 158 -7.21 6.61 -19.55
N ARG A 159 -6.49 7.54 -20.17
CA ARG A 159 -5.41 7.23 -21.13
C ARG A 159 -4.27 6.49 -20.46
N SER A 160 -3.78 6.95 -19.31
CA SER A 160 -2.69 6.32 -18.56
C SER A 160 -3.09 4.94 -18.04
N TYR A 161 -4.31 4.79 -17.56
CA TYR A 161 -4.88 3.53 -17.10
C TYR A 161 -4.93 2.50 -18.25
N ARG A 162 -5.46 2.89 -19.40
CA ARG A 162 -5.51 2.02 -20.58
C ARG A 162 -4.12 1.62 -21.08
N ALA A 163 -3.18 2.56 -21.09
CA ALA A 163 -1.80 2.27 -21.45
C ALA A 163 -1.14 1.24 -20.51
N ARG A 164 -1.49 1.28 -19.20
CA ARG A 164 -0.92 0.38 -18.19
C ARG A 164 -1.56 -0.99 -18.17
N PHE A 165 -2.90 -1.09 -18.31
CA PHE A 165 -3.66 -2.32 -18.06
C PHE A 165 -4.31 -2.90 -19.32
N ALA A 166 -4.14 -2.26 -20.49
CA ALA A 166 -4.77 -2.62 -21.77
C ALA A 166 -6.32 -2.66 -21.71
N ARG A 167 -6.93 -2.06 -20.68
CA ARG A 167 -8.38 -1.98 -20.44
C ARG A 167 -8.73 -0.59 -19.95
N CYS A 168 -9.97 -0.12 -20.19
CA CYS A 168 -10.41 1.12 -19.58
C CYS A 168 -10.90 0.92 -18.13
N PRO A 169 -10.90 1.97 -17.29
CA PRO A 169 -11.34 1.86 -15.89
C PRO A 169 -12.74 1.26 -15.71
N ARG A 170 -13.68 1.59 -16.60
CA ARG A 170 -15.06 1.06 -16.55
C ARG A 170 -15.13 -0.44 -16.83
N GLU A 171 -14.32 -0.94 -17.75
CA GLU A 171 -14.27 -2.36 -18.11
C GLU A 171 -13.71 -3.18 -16.93
N ASP A 172 -12.64 -2.69 -16.30
CA ASP A 172 -11.99 -3.40 -15.18
C ASP A 172 -12.91 -3.49 -13.95
N ARG A 173 -13.80 -2.52 -13.73
CA ARG A 173 -14.86 -2.57 -12.72
C ARG A 173 -15.88 -3.66 -13.01
N ARG A 174 -16.40 -3.71 -14.25
CA ARG A 174 -17.43 -4.71 -14.63
C ARG A 174 -16.93 -6.14 -14.47
N THR A 175 -15.64 -6.39 -14.71
CA THR A 175 -15.04 -7.72 -14.55
C THR A 175 -14.88 -8.13 -13.08
N ALA A 176 -14.89 -7.18 -12.14
CA ALA A 176 -14.76 -7.47 -10.71
C ALA A 176 -16.14 -7.73 -10.02
N GLN A 177 -17.24 -7.34 -10.68
CA GLN A 177 -18.61 -7.49 -10.20
C GLN A 177 -19.35 -8.71 -10.84
N ALA A 178 -18.72 -9.37 -11.80
CA ALA A 178 -19.18 -10.58 -12.46
C ALA A 178 -18.56 -11.84 -11.83
#